data_2563cec9d786df5b63533fc89aa96fe5
#
_entry.id   2563cec9d786df5b63533fc89aa96fe5
#
_cell.length_a   1.000
_cell.length_b   1.000
_cell.length_c   1.000
_cell.angle_alpha   90.00
_cell.angle_beta   90.00
_cell.angle_gamma   90.00
#
_symmetry.space_group_name_H-M   'P 1'
#
loop_
_entity.id
_entity.type
_entity.pdbx_description
1 polymer ?
#
loop_
_entity_poly.entity_id
_entity_poly.type
_entity_poly.pdbx_seq_one_letter_code
_entity_poly.pdbx_strand_id
1 'polypeptide(L)'
;MTTPRDPATIRHLVVLGHPGLDSFNHAIARTYREEVGKLHQVTELDDLYARNFDPLLRRDELPVPGFKPRPDVASSLAQVDAAEMLVLIYPIWFGMPPAIVKGYVDRVLGADFSPEELKADLPSAALQGKRLTIFSTSAASRPWLEERGQWLALKQAFDTYLTRAFGLADCHHVHFDSIVPGLDPRFVEEHLEVVRQTARERATVLRYGDLPPRLLRQPDF
;
A
#
# COMPACT_ATOMS: atom_id res chain seq x y z
N MET A 1 14.85 8.69 -23.26
CA MET A 1 14.84 9.26 -21.89
C MET A 1 13.54 10.03 -21.75
N THR A 2 12.66 9.60 -20.85
CA THR A 2 11.42 10.32 -20.53
C THR A 2 11.76 11.62 -19.80
N THR A 3 11.12 12.72 -20.15
CA THR A 3 11.28 13.98 -19.41
C THR A 3 10.82 13.78 -17.96
N PRO A 4 11.58 14.24 -16.95
CA PRO A 4 11.17 14.16 -15.56
C PRO A 4 9.82 14.84 -15.34
N ARG A 5 8.93 14.20 -14.58
CA ARG A 5 7.62 14.77 -14.22
C ARG A 5 7.79 15.88 -13.19
N ASP A 6 6.88 16.85 -13.21
CA ASP A 6 6.80 17.84 -12.12
C ASP A 6 6.43 17.13 -10.81
N PRO A 7 7.28 17.17 -9.78
CA PRO A 7 7.02 16.47 -8.53
C PRO A 7 5.72 16.92 -7.85
N ALA A 8 5.32 18.18 -7.98
CA ALA A 8 4.09 18.69 -7.37
C ALA A 8 2.81 18.06 -7.96
N THR A 9 2.89 17.40 -9.11
CA THR A 9 1.77 16.67 -9.71
C THR A 9 1.70 15.21 -9.31
N ILE A 10 2.76 14.68 -8.69
CA ILE A 10 2.86 13.26 -8.29
C ILE A 10 2.20 13.06 -6.92
N ARG A 11 1.25 12.14 -6.84
CA ARG A 11 0.44 11.89 -5.65
C ARG A 11 0.61 10.49 -5.12
N HIS A 12 0.78 10.37 -3.81
CA HIS A 12 0.82 9.11 -3.05
C HIS A 12 -0.39 9.06 -2.13
N LEU A 13 -1.19 8.01 -2.21
CA LEU A 13 -2.24 7.72 -1.25
C LEU A 13 -1.74 6.71 -0.22
N VAL A 14 -1.63 7.13 1.02
CA VAL A 14 -1.20 6.30 2.16
C VAL A 14 -2.44 5.82 2.90
N VAL A 15 -2.73 4.54 2.83
CA VAL A 15 -3.85 3.88 3.51
C VAL A 15 -3.32 3.16 4.74
N LEU A 16 -3.79 3.57 5.91
CA LEU A 16 -3.31 3.07 7.20
C LEU A 16 -4.40 2.25 7.91
N GLY A 17 -4.09 0.99 8.23
CA GLY A 17 -5.00 0.07 8.88
C GLY A 17 -4.51 -0.38 10.26
N HIS A 18 -4.36 0.54 11.25
CA HIS A 18 -3.99 0.20 12.62
C HIS A 18 -4.78 1.01 13.66
N PRO A 19 -5.37 0.38 14.71
CA PRO A 19 -6.22 1.06 15.68
C PRO A 19 -5.48 1.94 16.70
N GLY A 20 -4.22 1.64 16.99
CA GLY A 20 -3.44 2.37 18.02
C GLY A 20 -2.70 3.55 17.40
N LEU A 21 -2.98 4.77 17.86
CA LEU A 21 -2.40 6.01 17.35
C LEU A 21 -0.88 6.11 17.52
N ASP A 22 -0.33 5.50 18.58
CA ASP A 22 1.11 5.48 18.87
C ASP A 22 1.81 4.23 18.31
N SER A 23 1.18 3.54 17.37
CA SER A 23 1.74 2.31 16.80
C SER A 23 2.91 2.58 15.86
N PHE A 24 3.76 1.57 15.69
CA PHE A 24 4.83 1.62 14.71
C PHE A 24 4.30 1.82 13.28
N ASN A 25 3.09 1.32 12.96
CA ASN A 25 2.43 1.57 11.67
C ASN A 25 2.14 3.07 11.44
N HIS A 26 1.75 3.82 12.49
CA HIS A 26 1.60 5.28 12.41
C HIS A 26 2.96 5.98 12.23
N ALA A 27 4.01 5.48 12.88
CA ALA A 27 5.36 6.01 12.68
C ALA A 27 5.84 5.78 11.23
N ILE A 28 5.58 4.61 10.64
CA ILE A 28 5.84 4.34 9.22
C ILE A 28 5.10 5.36 8.33
N ALA A 29 3.80 5.54 8.54
CA ALA A 29 2.98 6.46 7.73
C ALA A 29 3.51 7.90 7.80
N ARG A 30 3.83 8.38 8.99
CA ARG A 30 4.41 9.71 9.20
C ARG A 30 5.75 9.85 8.50
N THR A 31 6.68 8.91 8.73
CA THR A 31 8.03 8.93 8.15
C THR A 31 8.00 8.89 6.62
N TYR A 32 7.17 8.02 6.04
CA TYR A 32 6.99 7.94 4.59
C TYR A 32 6.51 9.28 4.01
N ARG A 33 5.49 9.87 4.59
CA ARG A 33 4.91 11.14 4.13
C ARG A 33 5.87 12.30 4.26
N GLU A 34 6.59 12.40 5.36
CA GLU A 34 7.63 13.41 5.57
C GLU A 34 8.73 13.32 4.51
N GLU A 35 9.19 12.10 4.20
CA GLU A 35 10.26 11.90 3.23
C GLU A 35 9.83 12.21 1.80
N VAL A 36 8.64 11.78 1.40
CA VAL A 36 8.04 12.13 0.09
C VAL A 36 7.83 13.64 -0.04
N GLY A 37 7.40 14.31 1.05
CA GLY A 37 7.24 15.77 1.09
C GLY A 37 8.56 16.53 0.87
N LYS A 38 9.69 16.03 1.37
CA LYS A 38 11.03 16.59 1.10
C LYS A 38 11.39 16.55 -0.40
N LEU A 39 10.80 15.63 -1.15
CA LEU A 39 10.97 15.51 -2.59
C LEU A 39 9.92 16.29 -3.39
N HIS A 40 9.14 17.14 -2.70
CA HIS A 40 8.09 17.98 -3.26
C HIS A 40 6.94 17.21 -3.94
N GLN A 41 6.74 15.93 -3.61
CA GLN A 41 5.60 15.15 -4.04
C GLN A 41 4.48 15.19 -2.99
N VAL A 42 3.25 15.02 -3.43
CA VAL A 42 2.06 15.16 -2.59
C VAL A 42 1.71 13.82 -1.93
N THR A 43 1.42 13.85 -0.64
CA THR A 43 0.91 12.67 0.08
C THR A 43 -0.45 12.96 0.70
N GLU A 44 -1.37 12.02 0.56
CA GLU A 44 -2.65 12.00 1.25
C GLU A 44 -2.71 10.81 2.20
N LEU A 45 -3.26 10.98 3.40
CA LEU A 45 -3.40 9.91 4.39
C LEU A 45 -4.88 9.55 4.53
N ASP A 46 -5.20 8.29 4.27
CA ASP A 46 -6.47 7.66 4.60
C ASP A 46 -6.28 6.73 5.81
N ASP A 47 -6.48 7.27 7.02
CA ASP A 47 -6.45 6.49 8.25
C ASP A 47 -7.84 5.86 8.47
N LEU A 48 -7.92 4.56 8.17
CA LEU A 48 -9.18 3.83 8.17
C LEU A 48 -9.84 3.76 9.56
N TYR A 49 -9.03 3.68 10.63
CA TYR A 49 -9.56 3.67 11.99
C TYR A 49 -9.98 5.08 12.45
N ALA A 50 -9.18 6.09 12.16
CA ALA A 50 -9.50 7.47 12.55
C ALA A 50 -10.81 7.97 11.92
N ARG A 51 -11.10 7.58 10.67
CA ARG A 51 -12.36 7.94 10.01
C ARG A 51 -13.50 6.95 10.21
N ASN A 52 -13.31 5.92 11.03
CA ASN A 52 -14.30 4.87 11.27
C ASN A 52 -14.79 4.20 9.97
N PHE A 53 -13.86 3.80 9.09
CA PHE A 53 -14.20 3.11 7.86
C PHE A 53 -14.96 1.81 8.15
N ASP A 54 -16.14 1.62 7.54
CA ASP A 54 -16.88 0.36 7.61
C ASP A 54 -16.27 -0.65 6.62
N PRO A 55 -15.68 -1.77 7.09
CA PRO A 55 -15.07 -2.76 6.19
C PRO A 55 -16.06 -3.70 5.53
N LEU A 56 -17.36 -3.63 5.88
CA LEU A 56 -18.33 -4.58 5.42
C LEU A 56 -18.87 -4.21 4.04
N LEU A 57 -18.56 -5.01 3.02
CA LEU A 57 -19.17 -4.93 1.71
C LEU A 57 -20.68 -5.24 1.83
N ARG A 58 -21.51 -4.29 1.42
CA ARG A 58 -22.96 -4.41 1.50
C ARG A 58 -23.53 -4.95 0.18
N ARG A 59 -24.75 -5.52 0.25
CA ARG A 59 -25.42 -6.09 -0.93
C ARG A 59 -25.62 -5.06 -2.05
N ASP A 60 -25.88 -3.82 -1.70
CA ASP A 60 -26.07 -2.69 -2.61
C ASP A 60 -24.75 -2.16 -3.20
N GLU A 61 -23.61 -2.63 -2.72
CA GLU A 61 -22.26 -2.32 -3.23
C GLU A 61 -21.72 -3.40 -4.17
N LEU A 62 -22.49 -4.46 -4.42
CA LEU A 62 -22.06 -5.47 -5.39
C LEU A 62 -22.08 -4.88 -6.80
N PRO A 63 -21.07 -5.20 -7.65
CA PRO A 63 -20.98 -4.67 -9.00
C PRO A 63 -22.15 -5.16 -9.85
N VAL A 64 -23.08 -4.25 -10.11
CA VAL A 64 -24.26 -4.47 -10.97
C VAL A 64 -24.40 -3.24 -11.89
N PRO A 65 -25.05 -3.37 -13.07
CA PRO A 65 -25.31 -2.24 -13.95
C PRO A 65 -26.01 -1.10 -13.20
N GLY A 66 -25.42 0.10 -13.23
CA GLY A 66 -25.92 1.27 -12.50
C GLY A 66 -25.47 1.37 -11.05
N PHE A 67 -24.51 0.56 -10.63
CA PHE A 67 -23.85 0.71 -9.32
C PHE A 67 -23.41 2.15 -9.07
N LYS A 68 -23.67 2.64 -7.85
CA LYS A 68 -23.15 3.92 -7.36
C LYS A 68 -22.46 3.68 -6.03
N PRO A 69 -21.19 4.08 -5.90
CA PRO A 69 -20.47 3.91 -4.65
C PRO A 69 -21.16 4.74 -3.54
N ARG A 70 -21.15 4.21 -2.32
CA ARG A 70 -21.61 4.95 -1.14
C ARG A 70 -20.69 6.16 -0.90
N PRO A 71 -21.16 7.21 -0.20
CA PRO A 71 -20.37 8.43 -0.03
C PRO A 71 -18.97 8.22 0.56
N ASP A 72 -18.82 7.31 1.53
CA ASP A 72 -17.54 6.96 2.15
C ASP A 72 -16.58 6.25 1.17
N VAL A 73 -17.13 5.44 0.26
CA VAL A 73 -16.38 4.77 -0.82
C VAL A 73 -16.07 5.75 -1.94
N ALA A 74 -17.02 6.60 -2.33
CA ALA A 74 -16.84 7.56 -3.41
C ALA A 74 -15.68 8.54 -3.13
N SER A 75 -15.52 8.99 -1.88
CA SER A 75 -14.40 9.86 -1.50
C SER A 75 -13.06 9.12 -1.62
N SER A 76 -12.99 7.86 -1.17
CA SER A 76 -11.78 7.04 -1.29
C SER A 76 -11.44 6.70 -2.73
N LEU A 77 -12.45 6.45 -3.57
CA LEU A 77 -12.23 6.24 -5.01
C LEU A 77 -11.62 7.47 -5.69
N ALA A 78 -12.09 8.67 -5.34
CA ALA A 78 -11.50 9.90 -5.87
C ALA A 78 -10.02 10.07 -5.45
N GLN A 79 -9.67 9.68 -4.22
CA GLN A 79 -8.28 9.67 -3.75
C GLN A 79 -7.44 8.62 -4.50
N VAL A 80 -7.98 7.42 -4.69
CA VAL A 80 -7.33 6.35 -5.47
C VAL A 80 -7.10 6.78 -6.91
N ASP A 81 -8.10 7.39 -7.55
CA ASP A 81 -8.01 7.86 -8.93
C ASP A 81 -6.90 8.91 -9.10
N ALA A 82 -6.83 9.86 -8.17
CA ALA A 82 -5.85 10.93 -8.18
C ALA A 82 -4.41 10.48 -7.91
N ALA A 83 -4.19 9.30 -7.30
CA ALA A 83 -2.86 8.84 -6.89
C ALA A 83 -2.19 7.98 -7.96
N GLU A 84 -0.88 8.11 -8.13
CA GLU A 84 -0.04 7.19 -8.91
C GLU A 84 0.60 6.10 -8.06
N MET A 85 0.75 6.35 -6.76
CA MET A 85 1.28 5.40 -5.79
C MET A 85 0.24 5.12 -4.72
N LEU A 86 -0.08 3.85 -4.54
CA LEU A 86 -0.83 3.36 -3.39
C LEU A 86 0.16 2.83 -2.35
N VAL A 87 0.00 3.22 -1.10
CA VAL A 87 0.83 2.76 0.01
C VAL A 87 -0.08 2.15 1.07
N LEU A 88 -0.03 0.83 1.24
CA LEU A 88 -0.80 0.13 2.27
C LEU A 88 0.09 -0.11 3.49
N ILE A 89 -0.36 0.31 4.68
CA ILE A 89 0.39 0.14 5.93
C ILE A 89 -0.50 -0.58 6.93
N TYR A 90 -0.08 -1.80 7.35
CA TYR A 90 -0.90 -2.63 8.23
C TYR A 90 -0.09 -3.67 9.03
N PRO A 91 -0.59 -4.11 10.19
CA PRO A 91 -0.04 -5.27 10.89
C PRO A 91 -0.56 -6.57 10.27
N ILE A 92 0.26 -7.62 10.29
CA ILE A 92 -0.19 -8.98 9.95
C ILE A 92 -0.87 -9.57 11.18
N TRP A 93 -2.18 -9.80 11.10
CA TRP A 93 -2.97 -10.48 12.11
C TRP A 93 -3.48 -11.81 11.56
N PHE A 94 -3.17 -12.90 12.26
CA PHE A 94 -3.56 -14.25 11.84
C PHE A 94 -3.17 -14.58 10.39
N GLY A 95 -1.97 -14.13 9.97
CA GLY A 95 -1.40 -14.41 8.65
C GLY A 95 -1.88 -13.53 7.51
N MET A 96 -2.79 -12.56 7.75
CA MET A 96 -3.40 -11.72 6.73
C MET A 96 -3.46 -10.24 7.16
N PRO A 97 -3.73 -9.30 6.23
CA PRO A 97 -4.09 -7.93 6.59
C PRO A 97 -5.33 -7.91 7.48
N PRO A 98 -5.47 -6.93 8.39
CA PRO A 98 -6.67 -6.75 9.20
C PRO A 98 -7.93 -6.62 8.36
N ALA A 99 -9.09 -7.01 8.93
CA ALA A 99 -10.39 -6.94 8.26
C ALA A 99 -10.68 -5.56 7.66
N ILE A 100 -10.26 -4.48 8.33
CA ILE A 100 -10.46 -3.11 7.84
C ILE A 100 -9.72 -2.85 6.52
N VAL A 101 -8.49 -3.38 6.37
CA VAL A 101 -7.70 -3.28 5.14
C VAL A 101 -8.29 -4.17 4.04
N LYS A 102 -8.72 -5.39 4.40
CA LYS A 102 -9.41 -6.27 3.44
C LYS A 102 -10.71 -5.64 2.96
N GLY A 103 -11.49 -5.04 3.87
CA GLY A 103 -12.70 -4.30 3.51
C GLY A 103 -12.43 -3.09 2.61
N TYR A 104 -11.30 -2.40 2.79
CA TYR A 104 -10.88 -1.34 1.87
C TYR A 104 -10.59 -1.89 0.47
N VAL A 105 -9.90 -3.03 0.38
CA VAL A 105 -9.70 -3.72 -0.91
C VAL A 105 -11.03 -4.09 -1.55
N ASP A 106 -11.96 -4.67 -0.80
CA ASP A 106 -13.24 -5.14 -1.33
C ASP A 106 -14.18 -4.00 -1.76
N ARG A 107 -14.25 -2.92 -0.95
CA ARG A 107 -15.23 -1.85 -1.15
C ARG A 107 -14.70 -0.69 -1.99
N VAL A 108 -13.38 -0.42 -1.94
CA VAL A 108 -12.77 0.71 -2.63
C VAL A 108 -11.99 0.24 -3.86
N LEU A 109 -10.96 -0.59 -3.69
CA LEU A 109 -10.14 -1.00 -4.83
C LEU A 109 -10.89 -1.92 -5.80
N GLY A 110 -11.83 -2.71 -5.30
CA GLY A 110 -12.69 -3.61 -6.07
C GLY A 110 -14.06 -3.04 -6.47
N ALA A 111 -14.35 -1.75 -6.18
CA ALA A 111 -15.68 -1.17 -6.34
C ALA A 111 -16.26 -1.28 -7.77
N ASP A 112 -15.42 -1.09 -8.79
CA ASP A 112 -15.83 -1.12 -10.20
C ASP A 112 -15.49 -2.45 -10.88
N PHE A 113 -15.12 -3.48 -10.11
CA PHE A 113 -14.55 -4.70 -10.66
C PHE A 113 -15.61 -5.79 -10.76
N SER A 114 -16.09 -6.05 -11.97
CA SER A 114 -17.06 -7.11 -12.21
C SER A 114 -16.42 -8.51 -12.25
N PRO A 115 -17.15 -9.56 -11.87
CA PRO A 115 -16.66 -10.93 -12.02
C PRO A 115 -16.30 -11.32 -13.46
N GLU A 116 -16.93 -10.68 -14.45
CA GLU A 116 -16.68 -10.89 -15.88
C GLU A 116 -15.30 -10.30 -16.28
N GLU A 117 -14.99 -9.10 -15.81
CA GLU A 117 -13.67 -8.45 -16.03
C GLU A 117 -12.56 -9.28 -15.38
N LEU A 118 -12.79 -9.76 -14.15
CA LEU A 118 -11.83 -10.61 -13.46
C LEU A 118 -11.57 -11.92 -14.23
N LYS A 119 -12.61 -12.57 -14.76
CA LYS A 119 -12.46 -13.78 -15.57
C LYS A 119 -11.78 -13.55 -16.92
N ALA A 120 -11.92 -12.36 -17.46
CA ALA A 120 -11.31 -11.96 -18.72
C ALA A 120 -9.89 -11.41 -18.57
N ASP A 121 -9.31 -11.44 -17.35
CA ASP A 121 -8.03 -10.80 -17.00
C ASP A 121 -7.96 -9.33 -17.46
N LEU A 122 -9.09 -8.62 -17.42
CA LEU A 122 -9.14 -7.19 -17.73
C LEU A 122 -8.79 -6.41 -16.48
N PRO A 123 -7.79 -5.51 -16.54
CA PRO A 123 -7.40 -4.72 -15.39
C PRO A 123 -8.45 -3.67 -15.03
N SER A 124 -8.57 -3.33 -13.75
CA SER A 124 -9.39 -2.19 -13.31
C SER A 124 -8.91 -0.90 -13.97
N ALA A 125 -9.80 -0.18 -14.65
CA ALA A 125 -9.46 1.08 -15.33
C ALA A 125 -8.88 2.13 -14.35
N ALA A 126 -9.38 2.17 -13.12
CA ALA A 126 -8.93 3.12 -12.09
C ALA A 126 -7.54 2.79 -11.52
N LEU A 127 -7.13 1.52 -11.54
CA LEU A 127 -5.90 1.04 -10.88
C LEU A 127 -4.79 0.67 -11.87
N GLN A 128 -5.12 0.48 -13.15
CA GLN A 128 -4.17 0.06 -14.16
C GLN A 128 -2.95 1.00 -14.24
N GLY A 129 -1.77 0.41 -14.16
CA GLY A 129 -0.49 1.13 -14.26
C GLY A 129 -0.07 1.89 -13.00
N LYS A 130 -0.92 1.98 -11.97
CA LYS A 130 -0.52 2.51 -10.66
C LYS A 130 0.47 1.57 -9.99
N ARG A 131 1.25 2.09 -9.04
CA ARG A 131 2.23 1.32 -8.29
C ARG A 131 1.77 1.09 -6.86
N LEU A 132 2.10 -0.07 -6.30
CA LEU A 132 1.76 -0.44 -4.93
C LEU A 132 3.03 -0.55 -4.09
N THR A 133 3.02 0.07 -2.92
CA THR A 133 3.99 -0.17 -1.86
C THR A 133 3.25 -0.69 -0.64
N ILE A 134 3.73 -1.76 -0.05
CA ILE A 134 3.18 -2.33 1.17
C ILE A 134 4.23 -2.24 2.28
N PHE A 135 3.86 -1.69 3.41
CA PHE A 135 4.58 -1.83 4.65
C PHE A 135 3.75 -2.67 5.60
N SER A 136 4.24 -3.85 5.94
CA SER A 136 3.56 -4.69 6.93
C SER A 136 4.42 -4.90 8.16
N THR A 137 3.78 -5.11 9.31
CA THR A 137 4.44 -5.40 10.58
C THR A 137 3.92 -6.70 11.17
N SER A 138 4.75 -7.41 11.94
CA SER A 138 4.30 -8.55 12.73
C SER A 138 5.08 -8.66 14.05
N ALA A 139 4.46 -9.22 15.08
CA ALA A 139 5.16 -9.62 16.30
C ALA A 139 5.99 -10.90 16.11
N ALA A 140 5.57 -11.76 15.18
CA ALA A 140 6.32 -12.95 14.80
C ALA A 140 7.53 -12.58 13.95
N SER A 141 8.62 -13.34 14.07
CA SER A 141 9.78 -13.18 13.19
C SER A 141 9.48 -13.68 11.77
N ARG A 142 10.16 -13.13 10.80
CA ARG A 142 10.02 -13.54 9.40
C ARG A 142 10.36 -15.02 9.18
N PRO A 143 11.46 -15.59 9.73
CA PRO A 143 11.72 -17.02 9.64
C PRO A 143 10.56 -17.88 10.14
N TRP A 144 9.91 -17.51 11.24
CA TRP A 144 8.75 -18.22 11.75
C TRP A 144 7.56 -18.21 10.78
N LEU A 145 7.30 -17.07 10.12
CA LEU A 145 6.26 -16.96 9.10
C LEU A 145 6.60 -17.79 7.85
N GLU A 146 7.88 -17.85 7.45
CA GLU A 146 8.35 -18.61 6.29
C GLU A 146 8.27 -20.14 6.53
N GLU A 147 8.73 -20.62 7.68
CA GLU A 147 8.67 -22.04 8.06
C GLU A 147 7.24 -22.59 8.06
N ARG A 148 6.26 -21.75 8.36
CA ARG A 148 4.85 -22.13 8.37
C ARG A 148 4.14 -21.89 7.03
N GLY A 149 4.86 -21.45 6.01
CA GLY A 149 4.30 -21.10 4.70
C GLY A 149 3.40 -19.86 4.69
N GLN A 150 3.25 -19.17 5.82
CA GLN A 150 2.34 -18.03 5.94
C GLN A 150 2.82 -16.83 5.13
N TRP A 151 4.14 -16.59 5.11
CA TRP A 151 4.72 -15.51 4.31
C TRP A 151 4.43 -15.68 2.83
N LEU A 152 4.69 -16.86 2.28
CA LEU A 152 4.42 -17.17 0.88
C LEU A 152 2.93 -17.07 0.56
N ALA A 153 2.08 -17.63 1.43
CA ALA A 153 0.62 -17.57 1.27
C ALA A 153 0.11 -16.13 1.21
N LEU A 154 0.57 -15.25 2.12
CA LEU A 154 0.24 -13.82 2.11
C LEU A 154 0.68 -13.16 0.80
N LYS A 155 1.93 -13.36 0.39
CA LYS A 155 2.48 -12.80 -0.85
C LYS A 155 1.69 -13.22 -2.08
N GLN A 156 1.27 -14.45 -2.15
CA GLN A 156 0.48 -14.97 -3.28
C GLN A 156 -0.97 -14.49 -3.24
N ALA A 157 -1.64 -14.61 -2.09
CA ALA A 157 -3.06 -14.31 -1.95
C ALA A 157 -3.36 -12.80 -1.91
N PHE A 158 -2.39 -11.96 -1.56
CA PHE A 158 -2.58 -10.52 -1.45
C PHE A 158 -1.72 -9.77 -2.46
N ASP A 159 -0.40 -9.74 -2.32
CA ASP A 159 0.47 -8.92 -3.18
C ASP A 159 0.36 -9.29 -4.67
N THR A 160 0.63 -10.57 -4.98
CA THR A 160 0.65 -11.05 -6.38
C THR A 160 -0.75 -11.01 -6.99
N TYR A 161 -1.76 -11.42 -6.21
CA TYR A 161 -3.14 -11.41 -6.66
C TYR A 161 -3.62 -9.99 -6.97
N LEU A 162 -3.43 -9.03 -6.04
CA LEU A 162 -3.86 -7.65 -6.25
C LEU A 162 -3.12 -6.99 -7.43
N THR A 163 -1.81 -7.26 -7.55
CA THR A 163 -1.02 -6.73 -8.66
C THR A 163 -1.59 -7.17 -10.01
N ARG A 164 -1.97 -8.43 -10.15
CA ARG A 164 -2.56 -8.95 -11.39
C ARG A 164 -4.00 -8.50 -11.59
N ALA A 165 -4.85 -8.68 -10.58
CA ALA A 165 -6.27 -8.37 -10.66
C ALA A 165 -6.52 -6.90 -10.99
N PHE A 166 -5.73 -6.00 -10.44
CA PHE A 166 -5.90 -4.57 -10.65
C PHE A 166 -5.00 -3.99 -11.76
N GLY A 167 -4.16 -4.81 -12.41
CA GLY A 167 -3.26 -4.35 -13.47
C GLY A 167 -2.23 -3.34 -12.99
N LEU A 168 -1.75 -3.49 -11.73
CA LEU A 168 -0.74 -2.60 -11.17
C LEU A 168 0.61 -2.80 -11.87
N ALA A 169 1.36 -1.73 -12.05
CA ALA A 169 2.68 -1.77 -12.70
C ALA A 169 3.70 -2.59 -11.88
N ASP A 170 3.67 -2.47 -10.56
CA ASP A 170 4.48 -3.24 -9.63
C ASP A 170 3.88 -3.28 -8.23
N CYS A 171 4.41 -4.19 -7.39
CA CYS A 171 4.17 -4.23 -5.95
C CYS A 171 5.50 -4.38 -5.21
N HIS A 172 5.83 -3.41 -4.37
CA HIS A 172 7.00 -3.44 -3.49
C HIS A 172 6.55 -3.65 -2.04
N HIS A 173 6.93 -4.77 -1.43
CA HIS A 173 6.52 -5.12 -0.07
C HIS A 173 7.71 -5.14 0.88
N VAL A 174 7.72 -4.23 1.85
CA VAL A 174 8.65 -4.17 2.98
C VAL A 174 7.95 -4.70 4.22
N HIS A 175 8.55 -5.71 4.85
CA HIS A 175 8.02 -6.31 6.07
C HIS A 175 8.94 -6.07 7.25
N PHE A 176 8.41 -5.54 8.34
CA PHE A 176 9.08 -5.36 9.62
C PHE A 176 8.57 -6.43 10.58
N ASP A 177 9.42 -7.37 10.89
CA ASP A 177 9.11 -8.45 11.83
C ASP A 177 9.50 -8.10 13.27
N SER A 178 9.13 -8.94 14.21
CA SER A 178 9.52 -8.83 15.63
C SER A 178 9.16 -7.47 16.26
N ILE A 179 8.10 -6.82 15.76
CA ILE A 179 7.60 -5.55 16.29
C ILE A 179 6.76 -5.84 17.54
N VAL A 180 7.34 -5.62 18.70
CA VAL A 180 6.74 -5.88 20.01
C VAL A 180 6.78 -4.63 20.89
N PRO A 181 5.92 -4.52 21.92
CA PRO A 181 6.01 -3.46 22.90
C PRO A 181 7.39 -3.42 23.58
N GLY A 182 7.98 -2.22 23.70
CA GLY A 182 9.29 -2.05 24.31
C GLY A 182 10.49 -2.35 23.38
N LEU A 183 10.28 -2.41 22.06
CA LEU A 183 11.36 -2.49 21.10
C LEU A 183 12.37 -1.36 21.31
N ASP A 184 13.67 -1.69 21.33
CA ASP A 184 14.74 -0.70 21.51
C ASP A 184 14.63 0.43 20.47
N PRO A 185 14.68 1.70 20.89
CA PRO A 185 14.58 2.85 19.99
C PRO A 185 15.56 2.83 18.81
N ARG A 186 16.72 2.20 18.96
CA ARG A 186 17.70 2.06 17.85
C ARG A 186 17.15 1.18 16.73
N PHE A 187 16.50 0.05 17.06
CA PHE A 187 15.87 -0.80 16.04
C PHE A 187 14.67 -0.12 15.39
N VAL A 188 13.91 0.66 16.18
CA VAL A 188 12.84 1.49 15.62
C VAL A 188 13.41 2.46 14.57
N GLU A 189 14.51 3.15 14.88
CA GLU A 189 15.13 4.12 13.96
C GLU A 189 15.75 3.44 12.72
N GLU A 190 16.39 2.28 12.88
CA GLU A 190 16.89 1.48 11.75
C GLU A 190 15.75 1.08 10.79
N HIS A 191 14.63 0.63 11.31
CA HIS A 191 13.44 0.32 10.50
C HIS A 191 12.87 1.56 9.82
N LEU A 192 12.81 2.71 10.51
CA LEU A 192 12.33 3.95 9.91
C LEU A 192 13.29 4.48 8.83
N GLU A 193 14.60 4.20 8.91
CA GLU A 193 15.53 4.51 7.81
C GLU A 193 15.20 3.68 6.55
N VAL A 194 14.83 2.41 6.69
CA VAL A 194 14.35 1.59 5.57
C VAL A 194 13.09 2.22 4.95
N VAL A 195 12.18 2.76 5.78
CA VAL A 195 11.00 3.49 5.28
C VAL A 195 11.40 4.72 4.48
N ARG A 196 12.34 5.53 4.99
CA ARG A 196 12.86 6.72 4.28
C ARG A 196 13.51 6.36 2.95
N GLN A 197 14.35 5.32 2.95
CA GLN A 197 15.00 4.84 1.73
C GLN A 197 13.94 4.38 0.70
N THR A 198 12.99 3.56 1.11
CA THR A 198 11.90 3.10 0.25
C THR A 198 11.09 4.29 -0.31
N ALA A 199 10.77 5.28 0.53
CA ALA A 199 10.05 6.48 0.10
C ALA A 199 10.83 7.25 -1.00
N ARG A 200 12.14 7.44 -0.83
CA ARG A 200 13.01 8.08 -1.84
C ARG A 200 13.04 7.31 -3.15
N GLU A 201 13.22 6.00 -3.08
CA GLU A 201 13.27 5.12 -4.26
C GLU A 201 11.95 5.17 -5.03
N ARG A 202 10.81 5.01 -4.33
CA ARG A 202 9.48 5.02 -4.94
C ARG A 202 9.13 6.38 -5.54
N ALA A 203 9.43 7.47 -4.85
CA ALA A 203 9.24 8.82 -5.36
C ALA A 203 10.12 9.10 -6.61
N THR A 204 11.36 8.59 -6.61
CA THR A 204 12.28 8.73 -7.75
C THR A 204 11.76 7.99 -8.97
N VAL A 205 11.28 6.76 -8.79
CA VAL A 205 10.68 5.96 -9.88
C VAL A 205 9.48 6.66 -10.51
N LEU A 206 8.61 7.28 -9.71
CA LEU A 206 7.47 8.04 -10.23
C LEU A 206 7.88 9.28 -11.04
N ARG A 207 8.97 9.92 -10.63
CA ARG A 207 9.45 11.15 -11.29
C ARG A 207 10.23 10.88 -12.58
N TYR A 208 11.08 9.85 -12.57
CA TYR A 208 12.05 9.61 -13.64
C TYR A 208 11.77 8.35 -14.48
N GLY A 209 10.77 7.54 -14.09
CA GLY A 209 10.55 6.20 -14.63
C GLY A 209 11.47 5.16 -13.98
N ASP A 210 11.36 3.92 -14.44
CA ASP A 210 12.19 2.82 -13.94
C ASP A 210 13.67 3.09 -14.30
N LEU A 211 14.49 3.25 -13.26
CA LEU A 211 15.91 3.45 -13.42
C LEU A 211 16.58 2.14 -13.87
N PRO A 212 17.55 2.19 -14.79
CA PRO A 212 18.27 0.98 -15.17
C PRO A 212 19.01 0.41 -13.95
N PRO A 213 19.12 -0.93 -13.83
CA PRO A 213 19.68 -1.61 -12.66
C PRO A 213 21.09 -1.14 -12.24
N ARG A 214 21.83 -0.54 -13.16
CA ARG A 214 23.21 -0.02 -12.90
C ARG A 214 23.25 1.20 -11.97
N LEU A 215 22.16 1.95 -11.82
CA LEU A 215 22.11 3.12 -10.93
C LEU A 215 21.62 2.76 -9.51
N LEU A 216 21.17 1.53 -9.29
CA LEU A 216 20.72 1.02 -7.99
C LEU A 216 21.83 0.28 -7.23
N ARG A 217 23.03 0.15 -7.80
CA ARG A 217 24.16 -0.42 -7.06
C ARG A 217 24.62 0.57 -6.01
N GLN A 218 24.49 0.17 -4.75
CA GLN A 218 25.24 0.80 -3.66
C GLN A 218 26.74 0.70 -3.98
N PRO A 219 27.55 1.70 -3.62
CA PRO A 219 28.99 1.56 -3.70
C PRO A 219 29.41 0.36 -2.84
N ASP A 220 30.21 -0.52 -3.41
CA ASP A 220 30.84 -1.63 -2.71
C ASP A 220 31.66 -1.07 -1.54
N PHE A 221 31.26 -1.36 -0.30
CA PHE A 221 32.09 -1.20 0.91
C PHE A 221 32.54 -2.56 1.40
#